data_589a3f0f0acc0eddc26203a96cd6db77
#
_entry.id   589a3f0f0acc0eddc26203a96cd6db77
#
_cell.length_a   1.000
_cell.length_b   1.000
_cell.length_c   1.000
_cell.angle_alpha   90.00
_cell.angle_beta   90.00
_cell.angle_gamma   90.00
#
_symmetry.space_group_name_H-M   'P 1'
#
loop_
_entity.id
_entity.type
_entity.pdbx_description
1 polymer ?
#
loop_
_entity_poly.entity_id
_entity_poly.type
_entity_poly.pdbx_seq_one_letter_code
_entity_poly.pdbx_strand_id
1 'polypeptide(L)'
;MSEKLIVGLVSASDRASEGVYKDEGIPALKDWLSRIIVSPPLRFEERLIADEKAVIEKTLRELVDEKGCHLVLTTGGTGPAPRDVTPEATLAVADREMPGFGEQMRAVSLKYVPTAILSRQVAVIRKQALIINLPGQPKAIKETLDGVFAAVPYCIDLIGGPYIETDEALVKAFRPKSALRPKV
;
A
#
# COMPACT_ATOMS: atom_id res chain seq x y z
N MET A 1 4.29 24.49 9.73
CA MET A 1 3.30 23.75 8.92
C MET A 1 3.32 22.32 9.41
N SER A 2 2.18 21.76 9.78
CA SER A 2 2.12 20.35 10.17
C SER A 2 2.56 19.48 8.99
N GLU A 3 3.48 18.57 9.26
CA GLU A 3 3.91 17.57 8.28
C GLU A 3 2.69 16.78 7.80
N LYS A 4 2.56 16.57 6.48
CA LYS A 4 1.45 15.80 5.91
C LYS A 4 1.92 14.39 5.60
N LEU A 5 1.06 13.41 5.83
CA LEU A 5 1.28 12.07 5.28
C LEU A 5 0.81 12.05 3.82
N ILE A 6 1.76 11.92 2.91
CA ILE A 6 1.47 11.81 1.47
C ILE A 6 1.38 10.34 1.11
N VAL A 7 0.23 9.93 0.59
CA VAL A 7 -0.06 8.54 0.26
C VAL A 7 -0.37 8.41 -1.23
N GLY A 8 0.42 7.60 -1.92
CA GLY A 8 0.15 7.21 -3.30
C GLY A 8 -0.87 6.08 -3.35
N LEU A 9 -1.90 6.22 -4.16
CA LEU A 9 -2.92 5.20 -4.41
C LEU A 9 -2.90 4.85 -5.88
N VAL A 10 -2.58 3.59 -6.20
CA VAL A 10 -2.44 3.12 -7.58
C VAL A 10 -3.39 1.97 -7.83
N SER A 11 -4.26 2.11 -8.82
CA SER A 11 -5.03 1.00 -9.38
C SER A 11 -4.44 0.60 -10.72
N ALA A 12 -3.90 -0.61 -10.80
CA ALA A 12 -3.41 -1.21 -12.04
C ALA A 12 -4.50 -2.11 -12.62
N SER A 13 -5.08 -1.69 -13.73
CA SER A 13 -6.15 -2.41 -14.42
C SER A 13 -6.32 -1.90 -15.84
N ASP A 14 -6.07 -2.74 -16.83
CA ASP A 14 -6.32 -2.43 -18.24
C ASP A 14 -7.77 -2.00 -18.45
N ARG A 15 -8.72 -2.79 -17.95
CA ARG A 15 -10.16 -2.55 -18.16
C ARG A 15 -10.66 -1.28 -17.48
N ALA A 16 -10.18 -0.96 -16.29
CA ALA A 16 -10.58 0.27 -15.61
C ALA A 16 -9.91 1.49 -16.25
N SER A 17 -8.64 1.39 -16.64
CA SER A 17 -7.92 2.49 -17.30
C SER A 17 -8.48 2.84 -18.67
N GLU A 18 -9.06 1.85 -19.37
CA GLU A 18 -9.77 2.02 -20.64
C GLU A 18 -11.24 2.44 -20.47
N GLY A 19 -11.73 2.57 -19.26
CA GLY A 19 -13.10 2.97 -18.95
C GLY A 19 -14.15 1.87 -19.14
N VAL A 20 -13.75 0.59 -19.23
CA VAL A 20 -14.66 -0.55 -19.39
C VAL A 20 -15.52 -0.75 -18.15
N TYR A 21 -14.97 -0.48 -16.96
CA TYR A 21 -15.71 -0.39 -15.71
C TYR A 21 -15.14 0.70 -14.80
N LYS A 22 -15.90 1.11 -13.80
CA LYS A 22 -15.47 2.10 -12.83
C LYS A 22 -14.49 1.47 -11.84
N ASP A 23 -13.35 2.12 -11.61
CA ASP A 23 -12.42 1.72 -10.56
C ASP A 23 -13.07 1.84 -9.18
N GLU A 24 -13.03 0.76 -8.39
CA GLU A 24 -13.50 0.71 -7.01
C GLU A 24 -12.32 0.59 -6.02
N GLY A 25 -11.11 0.32 -6.51
CA GLY A 25 -9.93 0.10 -5.69
C GLY A 25 -9.45 1.38 -5.00
N ILE A 26 -9.21 2.45 -5.75
CA ILE A 26 -8.78 3.74 -5.18
C ILE A 26 -9.80 4.28 -4.18
N PRO A 27 -11.11 4.33 -4.47
CA PRO A 27 -12.10 4.74 -3.49
C PRO A 27 -12.09 3.90 -2.21
N ALA A 28 -11.94 2.58 -2.30
CA ALA A 28 -11.88 1.69 -1.15
C ALA A 28 -10.65 1.95 -0.27
N LEU A 29 -9.47 2.14 -0.89
CA LEU A 29 -8.23 2.51 -0.19
C LEU A 29 -8.38 3.84 0.54
N LYS A 30 -8.89 4.84 -0.15
CA LYS A 30 -9.06 6.19 0.37
C LYS A 30 -10.02 6.25 1.55
N ASP A 31 -11.16 5.56 1.44
CA ASP A 31 -12.15 5.45 2.51
C ASP A 31 -11.54 4.75 3.75
N TRP A 32 -10.85 3.63 3.55
CA TRP A 32 -10.23 2.89 4.63
C TRP A 32 -9.17 3.73 5.37
N LEU A 33 -8.24 4.35 4.64
CA LEU A 33 -7.17 5.18 5.22
C LEU A 33 -7.72 6.39 5.96
N SER A 34 -8.74 7.05 5.39
CA SER A 34 -9.36 8.23 6.00
C SER A 34 -10.07 7.93 7.31
N ARG A 35 -10.52 6.70 7.51
CA ARG A 35 -11.12 6.25 8.78
C ARG A 35 -10.10 5.82 9.81
N ILE A 36 -8.97 5.27 9.37
CA ILE A 36 -7.97 4.68 10.27
C ILE A 36 -6.95 5.71 10.74
N ILE A 37 -6.50 6.60 9.85
CA ILE A 37 -5.41 7.54 10.17
C ILE A 37 -6.00 8.82 10.77
N VAL A 38 -5.61 9.08 12.01
CA VAL A 38 -6.03 10.26 12.77
C VAL A 38 -5.07 11.43 12.54
N SER A 39 -3.78 11.14 12.46
CA SER A 39 -2.70 12.13 12.37
C SER A 39 -1.47 11.53 11.68
N PRO A 40 -0.69 12.28 10.92
CA PRO A 40 -0.92 13.67 10.47
C PRO A 40 -1.98 13.77 9.36
N PRO A 41 -2.35 14.99 8.92
CA PRO A 41 -3.31 15.17 7.84
C PRO A 41 -2.90 14.42 6.56
N LEU A 42 -3.85 13.76 5.93
CA LEU A 42 -3.65 12.97 4.71
C LEU A 42 -3.65 13.86 3.46
N ARG A 43 -2.75 13.52 2.54
CA ARG A 43 -2.79 13.97 1.14
C ARG A 43 -2.68 12.75 0.24
N PHE A 44 -3.57 12.61 -0.72
CA PHE A 44 -3.58 11.51 -1.67
C PHE A 44 -3.05 11.92 -3.05
N GLU A 45 -2.24 11.06 -3.63
CA GLU A 45 -1.78 11.11 -5.02
C GLU A 45 -2.32 9.86 -5.72
N GLU A 46 -3.35 10.04 -6.56
CA GLU A 46 -4.12 8.94 -7.15
C GLU A 46 -3.67 8.67 -8.59
N ARG A 47 -3.53 7.40 -8.97
CA ARG A 47 -3.17 6.96 -10.33
C ARG A 47 -3.98 5.73 -10.73
N LEU A 48 -4.72 5.84 -11.82
CA LEU A 48 -5.39 4.72 -12.49
C LEU A 48 -4.61 4.42 -13.78
N ILE A 49 -4.01 3.25 -13.87
CA ILE A 49 -3.04 2.91 -14.93
C ILE A 49 -3.29 1.52 -15.51
N ALA A 50 -2.74 1.27 -16.69
CA ALA A 50 -2.77 -0.04 -17.33
C ALA A 50 -1.86 -1.07 -16.61
N ASP A 51 -2.15 -2.35 -16.79
CA ASP A 51 -1.33 -3.48 -16.31
C ASP A 51 -0.05 -3.68 -17.15
N GLU A 52 0.74 -2.62 -17.25
CA GLU A 52 2.02 -2.60 -17.98
C GLU A 52 3.17 -2.38 -17.00
N LYS A 53 4.13 -3.32 -16.97
CA LYS A 53 5.25 -3.28 -16.03
C LYS A 53 5.99 -1.93 -16.05
N ALA A 54 6.34 -1.44 -17.23
CA ALA A 54 7.06 -0.18 -17.38
C ALA A 54 6.25 1.03 -16.89
N VAL A 55 4.92 1.02 -17.10
CA VAL A 55 4.01 2.07 -16.61
C VAL A 55 3.92 2.06 -15.10
N ILE A 56 3.79 0.87 -14.50
CA ILE A 56 3.75 0.71 -13.04
C ILE A 56 5.07 1.18 -12.42
N GLU A 57 6.22 0.72 -12.94
CA GLU A 57 7.55 1.15 -12.45
C GLU A 57 7.71 2.68 -12.49
N LYS A 58 7.37 3.30 -13.62
CA LYS A 58 7.44 4.77 -13.79
C LYS A 58 6.55 5.47 -12.77
N THR A 59 5.33 4.99 -12.60
CA THR A 59 4.36 5.55 -11.64
C THR A 59 4.86 5.45 -10.19
N LEU A 60 5.39 4.31 -9.79
CA LEU A 60 5.94 4.12 -8.45
C LEU A 60 7.14 5.04 -8.18
N ARG A 61 8.05 5.19 -9.18
CA ARG A 61 9.18 6.14 -9.07
C ARG A 61 8.68 7.58 -8.96
N GLU A 62 7.74 8.00 -9.80
CA GLU A 62 7.15 9.34 -9.74
C GLU A 62 6.55 9.64 -8.36
N LEU A 63 5.72 8.72 -7.84
CA LEU A 63 5.06 8.91 -6.55
C LEU A 63 6.06 9.05 -5.39
N VAL A 64 7.11 8.26 -5.38
CA VAL A 64 8.13 8.30 -4.31
C VAL A 64 9.11 9.45 -4.54
N ASP A 65 9.70 9.52 -5.72
CA ASP A 65 10.87 10.36 -5.99
C ASP A 65 10.50 11.84 -6.24
N GLU A 66 9.32 12.09 -6.83
CA GLU A 66 8.88 13.44 -7.23
C GLU A 66 7.73 13.97 -6.35
N LYS A 67 6.75 13.12 -6.01
CA LYS A 67 5.61 13.52 -5.16
C LYS A 67 5.90 13.40 -3.67
N GLY A 68 6.98 12.71 -3.29
CA GLY A 68 7.38 12.54 -1.90
C GLY A 68 6.41 11.69 -1.08
N CYS A 69 5.75 10.70 -1.70
CA CYS A 69 4.89 9.78 -0.98
C CYS A 69 5.68 8.99 0.08
N HIS A 70 5.13 8.87 1.27
CA HIS A 70 5.70 8.08 2.37
C HIS A 70 5.15 6.65 2.40
N LEU A 71 3.96 6.48 1.87
CA LEU A 71 3.27 5.19 1.70
C LEU A 71 2.69 5.14 0.29
N VAL A 72 2.88 4.03 -0.41
CA VAL A 72 2.24 3.78 -1.70
C VAL A 72 1.50 2.45 -1.62
N LEU A 73 0.22 2.47 -1.88
CA LEU A 73 -0.63 1.28 -1.93
C LEU A 73 -1.06 1.04 -3.38
N THR A 74 -0.76 -0.14 -3.90
CA THR A 74 -1.24 -0.56 -5.22
C THR A 74 -2.36 -1.58 -5.06
N THR A 75 -3.30 -1.60 -5.97
CA THR A 75 -4.36 -2.61 -6.07
C THR A 75 -4.44 -3.15 -7.49
N GLY A 76 -4.64 -4.45 -7.63
CA GLY A 76 -4.68 -5.15 -8.92
C GLY A 76 -3.35 -5.72 -9.39
N GLY A 77 -3.41 -6.59 -10.37
CA GLY A 77 -2.24 -7.18 -11.04
C GLY A 77 -1.36 -8.07 -10.18
N THR A 78 -1.89 -8.72 -9.13
CA THR A 78 -1.09 -9.50 -8.17
C THR A 78 -1.25 -11.03 -8.28
N GLY A 79 -2.02 -11.51 -9.22
CA GLY A 79 -2.24 -12.95 -9.43
C GLY A 79 -1.20 -13.59 -10.38
N PRO A 80 -1.45 -14.82 -10.82
CA PRO A 80 -0.54 -15.58 -11.69
C PRO A 80 -0.80 -15.39 -13.18
N ALA A 81 -1.77 -14.57 -13.58
CA ALA A 81 -2.07 -14.35 -15.00
C ALA A 81 -0.91 -13.61 -15.72
N PRO A 82 -0.73 -13.79 -17.02
CA PRO A 82 0.36 -13.15 -17.77
C PRO A 82 0.36 -11.61 -17.68
N ARG A 83 -0.79 -10.99 -17.51
CA ARG A 83 -0.93 -9.53 -17.35
C ARG A 83 -0.75 -9.07 -15.89
N ASP A 84 -0.66 -9.97 -14.92
CA ASP A 84 -0.41 -9.63 -13.52
C ASP A 84 1.09 -9.40 -13.32
N VAL A 85 1.53 -8.15 -13.43
CA VAL A 85 2.95 -7.77 -13.39
C VAL A 85 3.28 -6.75 -12.28
N THR A 86 2.32 -6.46 -11.41
CA THR A 86 2.50 -5.50 -10.31
C THR A 86 3.63 -5.91 -9.35
N PRO A 87 3.76 -7.18 -8.92
CA PRO A 87 4.86 -7.59 -8.05
C PRO A 87 6.23 -7.40 -8.70
N GLU A 88 6.39 -7.76 -9.97
CA GLU A 88 7.65 -7.60 -10.71
C GLU A 88 8.03 -6.13 -10.88
N ALA A 89 7.06 -5.27 -11.17
CA ALA A 89 7.29 -3.83 -11.27
C ALA A 89 7.70 -3.22 -9.92
N THR A 90 7.05 -3.68 -8.84
CA THR A 90 7.34 -3.21 -7.47
C THR A 90 8.74 -3.62 -7.03
N LEU A 91 9.14 -4.87 -7.29
CA LEU A 91 10.49 -5.37 -7.01
C LEU A 91 11.56 -4.62 -7.81
N ALA A 92 11.27 -4.26 -9.05
CA ALA A 92 12.21 -3.53 -9.92
C ALA A 92 12.55 -2.12 -9.44
N VAL A 93 11.71 -1.51 -8.60
CA VAL A 93 11.93 -0.17 -8.04
C VAL A 93 12.40 -0.21 -6.58
N ALA A 94 12.53 -1.39 -6.00
CA ALA A 94 12.84 -1.59 -4.59
C ALA A 94 14.31 -1.32 -4.26
N ASP A 95 14.55 -0.66 -3.13
CA ASP A 95 15.85 -0.65 -2.47
C ASP A 95 15.98 -1.85 -1.52
N ARG A 96 14.89 -2.25 -0.89
CA ARG A 96 14.81 -3.42 0.02
C ARG A 96 13.43 -4.08 -0.06
N GLU A 97 13.41 -5.40 0.06
CA GLU A 97 12.16 -6.17 0.19
C GLU A 97 11.73 -6.24 1.67
N MET A 98 10.41 -6.27 1.87
CA MET A 98 9.76 -6.46 3.16
C MET A 98 8.88 -7.72 3.13
N PRO A 99 9.49 -8.93 3.11
CA PRO A 99 8.75 -10.17 2.82
C PRO A 99 7.67 -10.50 3.84
N GLY A 100 7.81 -10.09 5.09
CA GLY A 100 6.83 -10.32 6.15
C GLY A 100 5.43 -9.75 5.84
N PHE A 101 5.35 -8.65 5.09
CA PHE A 101 4.05 -8.12 4.64
C PHE A 101 3.35 -9.10 3.69
N GLY A 102 4.04 -9.61 2.67
CA GLY A 102 3.48 -10.59 1.73
C GLY A 102 3.05 -11.88 2.42
N GLU A 103 3.86 -12.37 3.34
CA GLU A 103 3.55 -13.56 4.15
C GLU A 103 2.26 -13.36 4.95
N GLN A 104 2.17 -12.27 5.70
CA GLN A 104 0.99 -11.97 6.52
C GLN A 104 -0.25 -11.68 5.68
N MET A 105 -0.12 -10.95 4.58
CA MET A 105 -1.24 -10.69 3.67
C MET A 105 -1.85 -11.99 3.14
N ARG A 106 -1.02 -12.94 2.70
CA ARG A 106 -1.50 -14.25 2.25
C ARG A 106 -2.11 -15.07 3.40
N ALA A 107 -1.48 -15.07 4.57
CA ALA A 107 -2.01 -15.77 5.74
C ALA A 107 -3.39 -15.26 6.17
N VAL A 108 -3.60 -13.95 6.13
CA VAL A 108 -4.91 -13.34 6.41
C VAL A 108 -5.93 -13.72 5.35
N SER A 109 -5.60 -13.56 4.08
CA SER A 109 -6.52 -13.83 2.96
C SER A 109 -6.92 -15.32 2.86
N LEU A 110 -6.01 -16.24 3.22
CA LEU A 110 -6.28 -17.69 3.24
C LEU A 110 -7.39 -18.07 4.25
N LYS A 111 -7.69 -17.24 5.22
CA LYS A 111 -8.83 -17.47 6.14
C LYS A 111 -10.18 -17.27 5.46
N TYR A 112 -10.21 -16.56 4.34
CA TYR A 112 -11.43 -16.24 3.60
C TYR A 112 -11.58 -17.05 2.32
N VAL A 113 -10.50 -17.21 1.54
CA VAL A 113 -10.53 -17.91 0.25
C VAL A 113 -9.27 -18.75 0.03
N PRO A 114 -9.39 -20.02 -0.40
CA PRO A 114 -8.21 -20.87 -0.64
C PRO A 114 -7.33 -20.40 -1.80
N THR A 115 -7.89 -19.66 -2.76
CA THR A 115 -7.14 -19.10 -3.91
C THR A 115 -6.22 -17.95 -3.53
N ALA A 116 -6.25 -17.45 -2.31
CA ALA A 116 -5.28 -16.48 -1.80
C ALA A 116 -3.83 -17.01 -1.87
N ILE A 117 -3.62 -18.33 -1.93
CA ILE A 117 -2.30 -18.94 -2.16
C ILE A 117 -1.68 -18.53 -3.51
N LEU A 118 -2.50 -18.11 -4.47
CA LEU A 118 -2.06 -17.65 -5.79
C LEU A 118 -1.61 -16.19 -5.80
N SER A 119 -1.83 -15.45 -4.71
CA SER A 119 -1.39 -14.06 -4.61
C SER A 119 0.12 -13.96 -4.50
N ARG A 120 0.69 -13.11 -5.34
CA ARG A 120 2.14 -12.81 -5.39
C ARG A 120 2.47 -11.43 -4.83
N GLN A 121 1.57 -10.89 -4.00
CA GLN A 121 1.73 -9.59 -3.35
C GLN A 121 3.08 -9.47 -2.63
N VAL A 122 3.74 -8.33 -2.83
CA VAL A 122 4.98 -7.97 -2.15
C VAL A 122 4.84 -6.61 -1.46
N ALA A 123 5.76 -6.34 -0.55
CA ALA A 123 6.00 -5.00 -0.04
C ALA A 123 7.50 -4.70 -0.09
N VAL A 124 7.83 -3.44 -0.38
CA VAL A 124 9.21 -3.00 -0.53
C VAL A 124 9.41 -1.62 0.07
N ILE A 125 10.65 -1.28 0.36
CA ILE A 125 11.08 0.08 0.68
C ILE A 125 11.79 0.64 -0.54
N ARG A 126 11.42 1.87 -0.92
CA ARG A 126 12.15 2.72 -1.84
C ARG A 126 12.40 4.06 -1.14
N LYS A 127 13.68 4.43 -0.93
CA LYS A 127 14.07 5.63 -0.17
C LYS A 127 13.37 5.66 1.20
N GLN A 128 12.52 6.65 1.45
CA GLN A 128 11.74 6.82 2.68
C GLN A 128 10.26 6.44 2.51
N ALA A 129 9.95 5.62 1.52
CA ALA A 129 8.59 5.16 1.25
C ALA A 129 8.45 3.65 1.41
N LEU A 130 7.34 3.23 2.02
CA LEU A 130 6.86 1.86 2.01
C LEU A 130 5.87 1.68 0.87
N ILE A 131 6.08 0.70 0.01
CA ILE A 131 5.18 0.34 -1.10
C ILE A 131 4.60 -1.02 -0.80
N ILE A 132 3.26 -1.17 -0.83
CA ILE A 132 2.55 -2.43 -0.56
C ILE A 132 1.62 -2.74 -1.72
N ASN A 133 1.71 -3.95 -2.26
CA ASN A 133 0.73 -4.46 -3.22
C ASN A 133 -0.47 -5.05 -2.48
N LEU A 134 -1.68 -4.69 -2.90
CA LEU A 134 -2.94 -5.17 -2.35
C LEU A 134 -3.77 -5.90 -3.41
N PRO A 135 -4.70 -6.78 -3.02
CA PRO A 135 -5.58 -7.45 -3.96
C PRO A 135 -6.50 -6.46 -4.68
N GLY A 136 -7.08 -6.89 -5.82
CA GLY A 136 -7.93 -6.03 -6.63
C GLY A 136 -9.36 -5.85 -6.10
N GLN A 137 -9.87 -6.81 -5.32
CA GLN A 137 -11.24 -6.76 -4.82
C GLN A 137 -11.37 -5.85 -3.58
N PRO A 138 -12.31 -4.89 -3.54
CA PRO A 138 -12.46 -3.96 -2.41
C PRO A 138 -12.58 -4.63 -1.05
N LYS A 139 -13.34 -5.72 -0.96
CA LYS A 139 -13.47 -6.50 0.29
C LYS A 139 -12.13 -7.09 0.73
N ALA A 140 -11.36 -7.65 -0.20
CA ALA A 140 -10.05 -8.22 0.08
C ALA A 140 -9.01 -7.15 0.45
N ILE A 141 -9.12 -5.95 -0.11
CA ILE A 141 -8.30 -4.78 0.28
C ILE A 141 -8.47 -4.51 1.78
N LYS A 142 -9.73 -4.39 2.23
CA LYS A 142 -10.02 -4.13 3.66
C LYS A 142 -9.48 -5.25 4.56
N GLU A 143 -9.80 -6.50 4.24
CA GLU A 143 -9.36 -7.66 5.03
C GLU A 143 -7.84 -7.72 5.15
N THR A 144 -7.13 -7.43 4.07
CA THR A 144 -5.67 -7.44 4.01
C THR A 144 -5.07 -6.30 4.83
N LEU A 145 -5.58 -5.07 4.67
CA LEU A 145 -5.11 -3.91 5.42
C LEU A 145 -5.36 -4.05 6.93
N ASP A 146 -6.54 -4.55 7.33
CA ASP A 146 -6.84 -4.84 8.74
C ASP A 146 -5.82 -5.82 9.34
N GLY A 147 -5.26 -6.71 8.53
CA GLY A 147 -4.31 -7.73 8.97
C GLY A 147 -2.84 -7.28 9.05
N VAL A 148 -2.45 -6.20 8.37
CA VAL A 148 -1.04 -5.78 8.28
C VAL A 148 -0.76 -4.36 8.74
N PHE A 149 -1.76 -3.49 8.79
CA PHE A 149 -1.55 -2.06 9.01
C PHE A 149 -1.00 -1.71 10.40
N ALA A 150 -1.18 -2.57 11.40
CA ALA A 150 -0.61 -2.34 12.73
C ALA A 150 0.93 -2.17 12.72
N ALA A 151 1.62 -2.75 11.72
CA ALA A 151 3.06 -2.64 11.54
C ALA A 151 3.48 -1.44 10.67
N VAL A 152 2.57 -0.87 9.88
CA VAL A 152 2.89 0.20 8.91
C VAL A 152 3.41 1.46 9.57
N PRO A 153 2.77 2.03 10.63
CA PRO A 153 3.27 3.25 11.25
C PRO A 153 4.70 3.15 11.75
N TYR A 154 5.06 2.06 12.43
CA TYR A 154 6.42 1.87 12.91
C TYR A 154 7.43 1.64 11.78
N CYS A 155 7.05 0.97 10.70
CA CYS A 155 7.88 0.86 9.51
C CYS A 155 8.19 2.25 8.92
N ILE A 156 7.18 3.11 8.81
CA ILE A 156 7.34 4.49 8.32
C ILE A 156 8.27 5.30 9.25
N ASP A 157 8.13 5.16 10.58
CA ASP A 157 9.05 5.79 11.54
C ASP A 157 10.51 5.39 11.28
N LEU A 158 10.75 4.09 11.08
CA LEU A 158 12.10 3.53 10.90
C LEU A 158 12.78 3.99 9.61
N ILE A 159 12.02 4.34 8.59
CA ILE A 159 12.55 4.84 7.32
C ILE A 159 12.55 6.36 7.21
N GLY A 160 12.22 7.06 8.31
CA GLY A 160 12.31 8.52 8.40
C GLY A 160 11.09 9.28 7.89
N GLY A 161 9.94 8.62 7.81
CA GLY A 161 8.66 9.25 7.47
C GLY A 161 7.96 9.86 8.68
N PRO A 162 6.78 10.47 8.45
CA PRO A 162 6.02 11.14 9.51
C PRO A 162 5.44 10.15 10.53
N TYR A 163 5.31 10.60 11.77
CA TYR A 163 4.72 9.80 12.85
C TYR A 163 3.20 9.65 12.65
N ILE A 164 2.78 8.43 12.35
CA ILE A 164 1.36 8.11 12.06
C ILE A 164 0.65 7.68 13.33
N GLU A 165 -0.46 8.33 13.65
CA GLU A 165 -1.40 7.91 14.68
C GLU A 165 -2.67 7.34 14.02
N THR A 166 -3.16 6.24 14.58
CA THR A 166 -4.35 5.53 14.09
C THR A 166 -5.47 5.59 15.12
N ASP A 167 -6.71 5.42 14.65
CA ASP A 167 -7.84 5.13 15.54
C ASP A 167 -7.65 3.74 16.17
N GLU A 168 -7.25 3.71 17.43
CA GLU A 168 -6.94 2.48 18.16
C GLU A 168 -8.15 1.55 18.34
N ALA A 169 -9.37 2.05 18.20
CA ALA A 169 -10.57 1.23 18.23
C ALA A 169 -10.72 0.39 16.95
N LEU A 170 -10.12 0.82 15.84
CA LEU A 170 -10.18 0.16 14.54
C LEU A 170 -8.89 -0.58 14.22
N VAL A 171 -7.75 0.10 14.31
CA VAL A 171 -6.41 -0.51 14.12
C VAL A 171 -5.45 0.08 15.14
N LYS A 172 -5.01 -0.74 16.07
CA LYS A 172 -4.00 -0.34 17.04
C LYS A 172 -2.60 -0.51 16.44
N ALA A 173 -1.97 0.62 16.09
CA ALA A 173 -0.58 0.62 15.66
C ALA A 173 0.33 0.11 16.78
N PHE A 174 1.25 -0.79 16.43
CA PHE A 174 2.23 -1.31 17.38
C PHE A 174 3.57 -0.61 17.23
N ARG A 175 4.09 -0.11 18.35
CA ARG A 175 5.47 0.37 18.46
C ARG A 175 6.12 -0.25 19.69
N PRO A 176 7.36 -0.76 19.59
CA PRO A 176 8.06 -1.27 20.77
C PRO A 176 8.33 -0.15 21.77
N LYS A 177 8.50 -0.49 23.04
CA LYS A 177 8.76 0.50 24.11
C LYS A 177 10.00 1.38 23.86
N SER A 178 10.96 0.86 23.09
CA SER A 178 12.16 1.57 22.66
C SER A 178 11.97 2.54 21.49
N ALA A 179 10.81 2.55 20.87
CA ALA A 179 10.54 3.46 19.75
C ALA A 179 10.57 4.92 20.20
N LEU A 180 11.31 5.73 19.44
CA LEU A 180 11.42 7.17 19.72
C LEU A 180 10.13 7.86 19.21
N ARG A 181 9.45 8.56 20.11
CA ARG A 181 8.39 9.48 19.72
C ARG A 181 9.02 10.81 19.26
N PRO A 182 8.61 11.40 18.13
CA PRO A 182 9.04 12.74 17.79
C PRO A 182 8.69 13.69 18.94
N LYS A 183 9.66 14.53 19.32
CA LYS A 183 9.35 15.62 20.26
C LYS A 183 8.43 16.61 19.54
N VAL A 184 7.24 16.83 20.08
CA VAL A 184 6.28 17.82 19.62
C VAL A 184 6.87 19.21 19.89
#